data_02bb2e1e9e8e84e5eef59e637264c142
#
_entry.id   02bb2e1e9e8e84e5eef59e637264c142
#
_cell.length_a   1.000
_cell.length_b   1.000
_cell.length_c   1.000
_cell.angle_alpha   90.00
_cell.angle_beta   90.00
_cell.angle_gamma   90.00
#
_symmetry.space_group_name_H-M   'P 1'
#
loop_
_entity.id
_entity.type
_entity.pdbx_description
1 polymer ?
#
loop_
_entity_poly.entity_id
_entity_poly.type
_entity_poly.pdbx_seq_one_letter_code
_entity_poly.pdbx_strand_id
1 'polypeptide(L)'
;MAYIRKYRDNWRAEVQRNGERSSGVFATKREAQAWAMQQEARAKRDKLSGGHTWQDAVDKYLAEVSSKKDGEVWERRRLLAARDFFGDAAPMAEIDAPAIAAWRDARLKVVSGSTVVREANLLRNVFTVARLEWHWTERKPFEGVKLPQQAQARQVVWSWQLIKRVLRANRSGKTREVQAAFHLALRTGMRLAEVLAAPDHYSPATRLVTIKTKTEAAARIPIGRIADQLLRRPAFVVQANEASVLFSRLCRELLITGLTFHDTRATALTHLARKVDVMTLAKISRHKDLSLLMRVYYRPSPSNIARSI
;
A
#
# COMPACT_ATOMS: atom_id res chain seq x y z
N MET A 1 8.18 40.14 18.82
CA MET A 1 9.01 40.15 20.04
C MET A 1 8.12 40.18 21.25
N ALA A 2 8.43 39.38 22.24
CA ALA A 2 7.70 39.36 23.51
C ALA A 2 8.14 40.55 24.36
N TYR A 3 7.20 41.21 24.99
CA TYR A 3 7.44 42.28 25.96
C TYR A 3 7.02 41.77 27.35
N ILE A 4 8.00 41.77 28.31
CA ILE A 4 7.78 41.25 29.66
C ILE A 4 8.10 42.36 30.68
N ARG A 5 7.13 42.66 31.54
CA ARG A 5 7.28 43.72 32.55
C ARG A 5 6.73 43.31 33.89
N LYS A 6 7.22 43.95 34.96
CA LYS A 6 6.63 43.82 36.29
C LYS A 6 5.27 44.51 36.31
N TYR A 7 4.24 43.86 36.83
CA TYR A 7 2.90 44.39 36.94
C TYR A 7 2.37 44.08 38.33
N ARG A 8 2.40 45.09 39.22
CA ARG A 8 2.17 44.94 40.68
C ARG A 8 3.14 43.92 41.27
N ASP A 9 2.67 42.90 41.97
CA ASP A 9 3.48 41.82 42.57
C ASP A 9 3.76 40.68 41.57
N ASN A 10 3.26 40.75 40.35
CA ASN A 10 3.32 39.74 39.33
C ASN A 10 4.11 40.20 38.08
N TRP A 11 4.26 39.32 37.09
CA TRP A 11 4.89 39.59 35.81
C TRP A 11 3.88 39.46 34.67
N ARG A 12 3.81 40.47 33.84
CA ARG A 12 2.96 40.48 32.65
C ARG A 12 3.80 40.26 31.41
N ALA A 13 3.44 39.23 30.60
CA ALA A 13 3.99 39.01 29.30
C ALA A 13 2.98 39.39 28.22
N GLU A 14 3.43 40.08 27.18
CA GLU A 14 2.65 40.48 26.01
C GLU A 14 3.40 40.03 24.75
N VAL A 15 2.70 39.32 23.85
CA VAL A 15 3.23 38.89 22.54
C VAL A 15 2.32 39.47 21.47
N GLN A 16 2.88 40.23 20.53
CA GLN A 16 2.16 40.72 19.37
C GLN A 16 2.80 40.14 18.11
N ARG A 17 2.00 39.38 17.35
CA ARG A 17 2.39 38.84 16.04
C ARG A 17 1.18 38.64 15.14
N ASN A 18 1.38 38.77 13.84
CA ASN A 18 0.36 38.59 12.78
C ASN A 18 -0.95 39.37 13.01
N GLY A 19 -0.87 40.56 13.66
CA GLY A 19 -2.04 41.37 14.01
C GLY A 19 -2.74 40.99 15.30
N GLU A 20 -2.45 39.82 15.88
CA GLU A 20 -3.03 39.37 17.15
C GLU A 20 -2.12 39.74 18.33
N ARG A 21 -2.75 40.16 19.42
CA ARG A 21 -2.09 40.48 20.70
C ARG A 21 -2.57 39.52 21.78
N SER A 22 -1.64 38.74 22.32
CA SER A 22 -1.89 37.86 23.47
C SER A 22 -1.17 38.37 24.70
N SER A 23 -1.80 38.38 25.88
CA SER A 23 -1.16 38.75 27.11
C SER A 23 -1.54 37.79 28.24
N GLY A 24 -0.60 37.57 29.18
CA GLY A 24 -0.81 36.77 30.37
C GLY A 24 -0.11 37.39 31.59
N VAL A 25 -0.61 37.13 32.82
CA VAL A 25 -0.03 37.54 34.08
C VAL A 25 0.41 36.31 34.85
N PHE A 26 1.66 36.33 35.38
CA PHE A 26 2.33 35.16 35.98
C PHE A 26 2.98 35.55 37.30
N ALA A 27 3.08 34.61 38.22
CA ALA A 27 3.67 34.86 39.52
C ALA A 27 5.18 35.15 39.45
N THR A 28 5.87 34.51 38.51
CA THR A 28 7.32 34.67 38.33
C THR A 28 7.71 35.16 36.94
N LYS A 29 8.85 35.81 36.85
CA LYS A 29 9.45 36.23 35.55
C LYS A 29 9.74 35.04 34.66
N ARG A 30 10.14 33.90 35.24
CA ARG A 30 10.47 32.68 34.52
C ARG A 30 9.24 32.06 33.84
N GLU A 31 8.10 32.07 34.52
CA GLU A 31 6.82 31.60 33.93
C GLU A 31 6.36 32.51 32.81
N ALA A 32 6.47 33.85 33.00
CA ALA A 32 6.15 34.83 31.96
C ALA A 32 7.04 34.65 30.71
N GLN A 33 8.32 34.34 30.89
CA GLN A 33 9.26 34.05 29.79
C GLN A 33 8.91 32.74 29.10
N ALA A 34 8.64 31.66 29.84
CA ALA A 34 8.25 30.38 29.29
C ALA A 34 6.98 30.47 28.44
N TRP A 35 5.96 31.16 28.96
CA TRP A 35 4.73 31.43 28.24
C TRP A 35 4.95 32.23 26.96
N ALA A 36 5.74 33.31 27.05
CA ALA A 36 6.07 34.14 25.89
C ALA A 36 6.79 33.35 24.79
N MET A 37 7.75 32.49 25.17
CA MET A 37 8.41 31.57 24.23
C MET A 37 7.44 30.61 23.59
N GLN A 38 6.48 30.04 24.35
CA GLN A 38 5.43 29.15 23.80
C GLN A 38 4.56 29.92 22.77
N GLN A 39 4.11 31.13 23.07
CA GLN A 39 3.30 31.94 22.16
C GLN A 39 4.09 32.34 20.88
N GLU A 40 5.36 32.69 21.01
CA GLU A 40 6.20 32.97 19.84
C GLU A 40 6.44 31.71 18.98
N ALA A 41 6.66 30.56 19.62
CA ALA A 41 6.78 29.26 18.94
C ALA A 41 5.48 28.87 18.22
N ARG A 42 4.31 29.08 18.86
CA ARG A 42 3.00 28.84 18.27
C ARG A 42 2.77 29.75 17.05
N ALA A 43 2.97 31.06 17.18
CA ALA A 43 2.81 31.97 16.05
C ALA A 43 3.78 31.72 14.89
N LYS A 44 4.98 31.20 15.17
CA LYS A 44 5.91 30.74 14.14
C LYS A 44 5.41 29.44 13.44
N ARG A 45 4.78 28.52 14.19
CA ARG A 45 4.17 27.30 13.63
C ARG A 45 2.98 27.63 12.75
N ASP A 46 2.07 28.50 13.21
CA ASP A 46 0.90 28.94 12.45
C ASP A 46 1.30 29.60 11.13
N LYS A 47 2.35 30.40 11.13
CA LYS A 47 2.92 30.97 9.90
C LYS A 47 3.52 29.92 8.96
N LEU A 48 4.12 28.85 9.51
CA LEU A 48 4.70 27.77 8.71
C LEU A 48 3.63 26.83 8.14
N SER A 49 2.43 26.74 8.77
CA SER A 49 1.30 25.94 8.27
C SER A 49 0.32 26.76 7.44
N GLY A 50 0.51 28.06 7.29
CA GLY A 50 -0.47 28.93 6.63
C GLY A 50 -1.87 28.88 7.27
N GLY A 51 -1.98 28.43 8.52
CA GLY A 51 -3.24 28.23 9.25
C GLY A 51 -4.01 26.95 8.88
N HIS A 52 -3.47 26.11 7.98
CA HIS A 52 -4.16 24.89 7.53
C HIS A 52 -4.08 23.77 8.56
N THR A 53 -5.23 23.12 8.75
CA THR A 53 -5.38 21.96 9.64
C THR A 53 -5.06 20.66 8.92
N TRP A 54 -4.91 19.58 9.71
CA TRP A 54 -4.82 18.22 9.16
C TRP A 54 -6.09 17.83 8.40
N GLN A 55 -7.26 18.26 8.89
CA GLN A 55 -8.54 18.04 8.20
C GLN A 55 -8.54 18.67 6.81
N ASP A 56 -8.15 19.96 6.70
CA ASP A 56 -8.09 20.65 5.40
C ASP A 56 -7.19 19.88 4.41
N ALA A 57 -6.04 19.37 4.89
CA ALA A 57 -5.12 18.61 4.07
C ALA A 57 -5.70 17.26 3.64
N VAL A 58 -6.40 16.55 4.53
CA VAL A 58 -7.07 15.29 4.20
C VAL A 58 -8.19 15.50 3.19
N ASP A 59 -9.05 16.49 3.40
CA ASP A 59 -10.19 16.76 2.53
C ASP A 59 -9.72 17.17 1.12
N LYS A 60 -8.73 18.04 1.03
CA LYS A 60 -8.13 18.44 -0.25
C LYS A 60 -7.41 17.28 -0.93
N TYR A 61 -6.67 16.47 -0.18
CA TYR A 61 -5.98 15.31 -0.74
C TYR A 61 -6.96 14.27 -1.29
N LEU A 62 -8.06 14.03 -0.60
CA LEU A 62 -9.12 13.13 -1.06
C LEU A 62 -9.78 13.64 -2.34
N ALA A 63 -10.03 14.94 -2.43
CA ALA A 63 -10.67 15.56 -3.60
C ALA A 63 -9.74 15.60 -4.82
N GLU A 64 -8.48 16.00 -4.66
CA GLU A 64 -7.58 16.29 -5.78
C GLU A 64 -6.68 15.12 -6.20
N VAL A 65 -6.31 14.27 -5.23
CA VAL A 65 -5.31 13.22 -5.44
C VAL A 65 -5.91 11.82 -5.37
N SER A 66 -6.65 11.50 -4.28
CA SER A 66 -7.21 10.15 -4.09
C SER A 66 -8.31 9.83 -5.08
N SER A 67 -9.16 10.80 -5.44
CA SER A 67 -10.27 10.64 -6.40
C SER A 67 -9.84 10.14 -7.78
N LYS A 68 -8.58 10.34 -8.14
CA LYS A 68 -7.98 9.89 -9.41
C LYS A 68 -7.39 8.48 -9.34
N LYS A 69 -7.48 7.82 -8.18
CA LYS A 69 -6.86 6.52 -7.92
C LYS A 69 -7.90 5.43 -7.71
N ASP A 70 -7.62 4.21 -8.15
CA ASP A 70 -8.47 3.05 -7.85
C ASP A 70 -8.51 2.71 -6.35
N GLY A 71 -7.51 3.15 -5.61
CA GLY A 71 -7.40 2.94 -4.18
C GLY A 71 -8.12 3.97 -3.31
N GLU A 72 -8.93 4.87 -3.89
CA GLU A 72 -9.59 5.97 -3.18
C GLU A 72 -10.31 5.50 -1.91
N VAL A 73 -11.11 4.46 -1.99
CA VAL A 73 -11.88 3.93 -0.85
C VAL A 73 -10.96 3.50 0.30
N TRP A 74 -9.83 2.89 -0.03
CA TRP A 74 -8.84 2.48 0.97
C TRP A 74 -8.13 3.70 1.57
N GLU A 75 -7.67 4.65 0.72
CA GLU A 75 -7.00 5.87 1.16
C GLU A 75 -7.93 6.70 2.06
N ARG A 76 -9.18 6.90 1.66
CA ARG A 76 -10.19 7.61 2.43
C ARG A 76 -10.35 7.04 3.85
N ARG A 77 -10.55 5.73 3.97
CA ARG A 77 -10.70 5.07 5.29
C ARG A 77 -9.48 5.27 6.18
N ARG A 78 -8.27 5.24 5.61
CA ARG A 78 -7.02 5.39 6.37
C ARG A 78 -6.75 6.82 6.77
N LEU A 79 -7.02 7.76 5.89
CA LEU A 79 -6.88 9.18 6.18
C LEU A 79 -7.88 9.66 7.23
N LEU A 80 -9.13 9.21 7.17
CA LEU A 80 -10.12 9.50 8.20
C LEU A 80 -9.73 8.91 9.55
N ALA A 81 -9.27 7.66 9.61
CA ALA A 81 -8.77 7.06 10.84
C ALA A 81 -7.53 7.78 11.41
N ALA A 82 -6.67 8.33 10.56
CA ALA A 82 -5.55 9.16 10.99
C ALA A 82 -6.01 10.55 11.48
N ARG A 83 -7.07 11.10 10.88
CA ARG A 83 -7.70 12.34 11.32
C ARG A 83 -8.25 12.19 12.74
N ASP A 84 -8.95 11.10 13.01
CA ASP A 84 -9.48 10.80 14.36
C ASP A 84 -8.35 10.69 15.40
N PHE A 85 -7.15 10.25 15.00
CA PHE A 85 -6.01 10.14 15.90
C PHE A 85 -5.34 11.49 16.18
N PHE A 86 -5.08 12.30 15.15
CA PHE A 86 -4.40 13.59 15.29
C PHE A 86 -5.35 14.70 15.78
N GLY A 87 -6.65 14.56 15.56
CA GLY A 87 -7.68 15.57 15.79
C GLY A 87 -7.96 16.42 14.56
N ASP A 88 -9.23 16.71 14.33
CA ASP A 88 -9.71 17.44 13.15
C ASP A 88 -9.05 18.83 13.02
N ALA A 89 -9.00 19.56 14.10
CA ALA A 89 -8.44 20.92 14.15
C ALA A 89 -6.91 20.97 14.37
N ALA A 90 -6.21 19.83 14.35
CA ALA A 90 -4.77 19.80 14.56
C ALA A 90 -4.05 20.60 13.46
N PRO A 91 -3.30 21.66 13.79
CA PRO A 91 -2.51 22.39 12.79
C PRO A 91 -1.45 21.46 12.16
N MET A 92 -1.30 21.49 10.84
CA MET A 92 -0.27 20.70 10.16
C MET A 92 1.14 20.95 10.70
N ALA A 93 1.40 22.16 11.22
CA ALA A 93 2.67 22.52 11.83
C ALA A 93 2.92 21.82 13.19
N GLU A 94 1.89 21.30 13.85
CA GLU A 94 2.01 20.60 15.13
C GLU A 94 2.19 19.09 14.98
N ILE A 95 1.86 18.55 13.81
CA ILE A 95 2.13 17.13 13.50
C ILE A 95 3.61 16.98 13.19
N ASP A 96 4.38 16.64 14.17
CA ASP A 96 5.84 16.47 14.13
C ASP A 96 6.26 14.98 14.21
N ALA A 97 7.56 14.72 14.25
CA ALA A 97 8.09 13.36 14.32
C ALA A 97 7.65 12.59 15.58
N PRO A 98 7.59 13.19 16.79
CA PRO A 98 6.96 12.57 17.97
C PRO A 98 5.49 12.19 17.76
N ALA A 99 4.67 13.05 17.14
CA ALA A 99 3.27 12.76 16.86
C ALA A 99 3.11 11.56 15.90
N ILE A 100 3.94 11.51 14.84
CA ILE A 100 3.98 10.37 13.92
C ILE A 100 4.46 9.09 14.62
N ALA A 101 5.43 9.17 15.50
CA ALA A 101 5.90 8.02 16.29
C ALA A 101 4.78 7.48 17.20
N ALA A 102 4.07 8.36 17.89
CA ALA A 102 2.92 8.00 18.72
C ALA A 102 1.80 7.33 17.90
N TRP A 103 1.47 7.88 16.72
CA TRP A 103 0.54 7.27 15.79
C TRP A 103 1.00 5.88 15.34
N ARG A 104 2.26 5.73 14.94
CA ARG A 104 2.85 4.43 14.57
C ARG A 104 2.68 3.40 15.68
N ASP A 105 3.01 3.77 16.91
CA ASP A 105 2.98 2.85 18.05
C ASP A 105 1.53 2.46 18.43
N ALA A 106 0.59 3.39 18.33
CA ALA A 106 -0.83 3.09 18.48
C ALA A 106 -1.32 2.12 17.40
N ARG A 107 -0.92 2.34 16.13
CA ARG A 107 -1.30 1.46 15.01
C ARG A 107 -0.70 0.06 15.12
N LEU A 108 0.53 -0.07 15.62
CA LEU A 108 1.18 -1.38 15.82
C LEU A 108 0.44 -2.28 16.81
N LYS A 109 -0.35 -1.74 17.72
CA LYS A 109 -1.18 -2.52 18.63
C LYS A 109 -2.37 -3.20 17.95
N VAL A 110 -2.77 -2.72 16.76
CA VAL A 110 -4.01 -3.12 16.07
C VAL A 110 -3.73 -3.82 14.74
N VAL A 111 -2.64 -3.46 14.04
CA VAL A 111 -2.34 -3.98 12.71
C VAL A 111 -0.87 -4.39 12.57
N SER A 112 -0.57 -5.19 11.56
CA SER A 112 0.80 -5.63 11.27
C SER A 112 1.73 -4.48 10.89
N GLY A 113 3.04 -4.62 11.14
CA GLY A 113 4.04 -3.63 10.76
C GLY A 113 4.02 -3.28 9.26
N SER A 114 3.78 -4.25 8.38
CA SER A 114 3.64 -3.99 6.94
C SER A 114 2.44 -3.11 6.60
N THR A 115 1.34 -3.22 7.35
CA THR A 115 0.18 -2.35 7.21
C THR A 115 0.51 -0.94 7.70
N VAL A 116 1.18 -0.82 8.86
CA VAL A 116 1.63 0.49 9.38
C VAL A 116 2.53 1.20 8.37
N VAL A 117 3.49 0.50 7.76
CA VAL A 117 4.36 1.11 6.72
C VAL A 117 3.56 1.61 5.53
N ARG A 118 2.56 0.86 5.09
CA ARG A 118 1.68 1.27 3.97
C ARG A 118 0.87 2.51 4.32
N GLU A 119 0.28 2.56 5.51
CA GLU A 119 -0.46 3.71 6.02
C GLU A 119 0.48 4.92 6.21
N ALA A 120 1.67 4.74 6.76
CA ALA A 120 2.68 5.77 6.91
C ALA A 120 3.12 6.39 5.57
N ASN A 121 3.23 5.57 4.52
CA ASN A 121 3.55 6.06 3.18
C ASN A 121 2.41 6.92 2.60
N LEU A 122 1.15 6.58 2.88
CA LEU A 122 0.01 7.41 2.51
C LEU A 122 0.06 8.77 3.23
N LEU A 123 0.22 8.78 4.55
CA LEU A 123 0.34 10.01 5.34
C LEU A 123 1.53 10.87 4.87
N ARG A 124 2.69 10.24 4.65
CA ARG A 124 3.88 10.92 4.11
C ARG A 124 3.58 11.61 2.78
N ASN A 125 2.79 10.95 1.92
CA ASN A 125 2.43 11.52 0.63
C ASN A 125 1.54 12.77 0.79
N VAL A 126 0.59 12.78 1.74
CA VAL A 126 -0.21 13.97 2.06
C VAL A 126 0.71 15.15 2.44
N PHE A 127 1.67 14.94 3.35
CA PHE A 127 2.64 15.98 3.72
C PHE A 127 3.53 16.41 2.55
N THR A 128 3.88 15.49 1.68
CA THR A 128 4.70 15.78 0.49
C THR A 128 3.94 16.67 -0.49
N VAL A 129 2.68 16.36 -0.78
CA VAL A 129 1.81 17.14 -1.66
C VAL A 129 1.53 18.51 -1.02
N ALA A 130 1.19 18.54 0.28
CA ALA A 130 0.94 19.78 1.02
C ALA A 130 2.15 20.71 1.00
N ARG A 131 3.37 20.17 1.02
CA ARG A 131 4.60 20.95 0.96
C ARG A 131 4.96 21.40 -0.45
N LEU A 132 4.92 20.48 -1.42
CA LEU A 132 5.46 20.74 -2.77
C LEU A 132 4.44 21.40 -3.70
N GLU A 133 3.17 21.04 -3.61
CA GLU A 133 2.15 21.51 -4.54
C GLU A 133 1.29 22.63 -3.95
N TRP A 134 0.93 22.52 -2.64
CA TRP A 134 0.06 23.53 -2.02
C TRP A 134 0.82 24.59 -1.25
N HIS A 135 2.10 24.38 -0.94
CA HIS A 135 2.94 25.28 -0.13
C HIS A 135 2.34 25.60 1.26
N TRP A 136 1.64 24.63 1.86
CA TRP A 136 0.96 24.76 3.14
C TRP A 136 1.86 24.49 4.35
N THR A 137 2.97 23.79 4.15
CA THR A 137 3.90 23.43 5.21
C THR A 137 5.31 23.21 4.68
N GLU A 138 6.31 23.52 5.48
CA GLU A 138 7.70 23.14 5.23
C GLU A 138 8.10 21.87 6.02
N ARG A 139 7.17 21.31 6.81
CA ARG A 139 7.44 20.19 7.69
C ARG A 139 7.61 18.88 6.93
N LYS A 140 8.53 18.07 7.46
CA LYS A 140 8.78 16.68 7.05
C LYS A 140 8.63 15.74 8.27
N PRO A 141 7.43 15.54 8.78
CA PRO A 141 7.21 14.87 10.07
C PRO A 141 7.66 13.41 10.12
N PHE A 142 7.94 12.81 8.97
CA PHE A 142 8.47 11.45 8.88
C PHE A 142 10.00 11.36 8.90
N GLU A 143 10.70 12.51 8.89
CA GLU A 143 12.16 12.53 8.94
C GLU A 143 12.62 12.07 10.34
N GLY A 144 13.53 11.11 10.39
CA GLY A 144 14.01 10.50 11.64
C GLY A 144 13.07 9.48 12.30
N VAL A 145 11.82 9.31 11.80
CA VAL A 145 10.91 8.30 12.36
C VAL A 145 11.26 6.91 11.80
N LYS A 146 11.66 5.99 12.68
CA LYS A 146 11.87 4.58 12.32
C LYS A 146 10.52 3.89 12.13
N LEU A 147 10.25 3.41 10.93
CA LEU A 147 9.10 2.57 10.64
C LEU A 147 9.44 1.08 10.89
N PRO A 148 8.42 0.24 11.15
CA PRO A 148 8.61 -1.21 11.31
C PRO A 148 9.26 -1.82 10.06
N GLN A 149 10.03 -2.88 10.25
CA GLN A 149 10.48 -3.67 9.10
C GLN A 149 9.29 -4.33 8.41
N GLN A 150 9.28 -4.26 7.08
CA GLN A 150 8.30 -5.01 6.31
C GLN A 150 8.62 -6.51 6.42
N ALA A 151 7.58 -7.30 6.63
CA ALA A 151 7.72 -8.75 6.55
C ALA A 151 8.29 -9.14 5.18
N GLN A 152 9.23 -10.08 5.17
CA GLN A 152 9.77 -10.62 3.92
C GLN A 152 8.62 -11.17 3.07
N ALA A 153 8.73 -10.99 1.75
CA ALA A 153 7.77 -11.55 0.81
C ALA A 153 7.68 -13.07 1.01
N ARG A 154 6.47 -13.58 1.11
CA ARG A 154 6.24 -15.02 1.23
C ARG A 154 6.81 -15.73 0.01
N GLN A 155 7.64 -16.73 0.25
CA GLN A 155 8.23 -17.58 -0.79
C GLN A 155 7.59 -18.98 -0.77
N VAL A 156 6.25 -19.01 -0.86
CA VAL A 156 5.49 -20.25 -0.77
C VAL A 156 5.02 -20.65 -2.17
N VAL A 157 5.23 -21.90 -2.52
CA VAL A 157 4.77 -22.51 -3.77
C VAL A 157 3.84 -23.67 -3.47
N TRP A 158 2.84 -23.88 -4.34
CA TRP A 158 1.93 -24.99 -4.27
C TRP A 158 2.67 -26.30 -4.62
N SER A 159 2.63 -27.28 -3.73
CA SER A 159 3.10 -28.61 -4.05
C SER A 159 2.16 -29.30 -5.05
N TRP A 160 2.70 -30.23 -5.85
CA TRP A 160 1.90 -30.96 -6.84
C TRP A 160 0.75 -31.77 -6.21
N GLN A 161 0.96 -32.30 -5.02
CA GLN A 161 -0.06 -33.04 -4.27
C GLN A 161 -1.26 -32.14 -3.91
N LEU A 162 -1.00 -30.94 -3.39
CA LEU A 162 -2.04 -29.97 -3.03
C LEU A 162 -2.75 -29.42 -4.27
N ILE A 163 -2.02 -29.18 -5.37
CA ILE A 163 -2.62 -28.79 -6.65
C ILE A 163 -3.62 -29.87 -7.11
N LYS A 164 -3.20 -31.15 -7.13
CA LYS A 164 -4.10 -32.27 -7.49
C LYS A 164 -5.32 -32.32 -6.58
N ARG A 165 -5.14 -32.10 -5.28
CA ARG A 165 -6.22 -32.08 -4.29
C ARG A 165 -7.28 -31.03 -4.60
N VAL A 166 -6.86 -29.81 -4.94
CA VAL A 166 -7.76 -28.73 -5.38
C VAL A 166 -8.44 -29.10 -6.68
N LEU A 167 -7.69 -29.52 -7.72
CA LEU A 167 -8.24 -29.77 -9.06
C LEU A 167 -9.17 -30.98 -9.15
N ARG A 168 -8.99 -31.97 -8.28
CA ARG A 168 -9.82 -33.18 -8.22
C ARG A 168 -11.05 -33.09 -7.31
N ALA A 169 -11.11 -32.04 -6.49
CA ALA A 169 -12.27 -31.82 -5.64
C ALA A 169 -13.53 -31.63 -6.49
N ASN A 170 -14.56 -32.47 -6.23
CA ASN A 170 -15.83 -32.33 -6.93
C ASN A 170 -16.55 -31.06 -6.46
N ARG A 171 -16.71 -30.11 -7.34
CA ARG A 171 -17.35 -28.81 -7.07
C ARG A 171 -18.28 -28.40 -8.23
N SER A 172 -19.27 -27.59 -7.92
CA SER A 172 -20.24 -27.07 -8.87
C SER A 172 -20.32 -25.53 -8.81
N GLY A 173 -21.05 -24.94 -9.74
CA GLY A 173 -21.31 -23.51 -9.80
C GLY A 173 -20.04 -22.66 -9.75
N LYS A 174 -20.09 -21.54 -9.07
CA LYS A 174 -18.96 -20.58 -8.96
C LYS A 174 -17.69 -21.18 -8.35
N THR A 175 -17.79 -22.18 -7.46
CA THR A 175 -16.59 -22.83 -6.91
C THR A 175 -15.85 -23.63 -7.98
N ARG A 176 -16.56 -24.22 -8.94
CA ARG A 176 -15.95 -24.89 -10.10
C ARG A 176 -15.26 -23.89 -11.03
N GLU A 177 -15.83 -22.70 -11.21
CA GLU A 177 -15.18 -21.62 -11.94
C GLU A 177 -13.87 -21.20 -11.27
N VAL A 178 -13.88 -21.07 -9.93
CA VAL A 178 -12.68 -20.75 -9.15
C VAL A 178 -11.61 -21.83 -9.26
N GLN A 179 -11.97 -23.12 -9.33
CA GLN A 179 -11.01 -24.19 -9.62
C GLN A 179 -10.43 -24.08 -11.04
N ALA A 180 -11.25 -23.72 -12.03
CA ALA A 180 -10.78 -23.50 -13.41
C ALA A 180 -9.84 -22.29 -13.47
N ALA A 181 -10.19 -21.19 -12.79
CA ALA A 181 -9.33 -20.01 -12.65
C ALA A 181 -8.01 -20.34 -11.95
N PHE A 182 -8.04 -21.15 -10.89
CA PHE A 182 -6.84 -21.65 -10.21
C PHE A 182 -5.93 -22.44 -11.16
N HIS A 183 -6.51 -23.33 -11.96
CA HIS A 183 -5.75 -24.09 -12.96
C HIS A 183 -5.12 -23.18 -14.02
N LEU A 184 -5.90 -22.22 -14.53
CA LEU A 184 -5.41 -21.24 -15.51
C LEU A 184 -4.28 -20.36 -14.94
N ALA A 185 -4.42 -19.90 -13.69
CA ALA A 185 -3.40 -19.14 -12.98
C ALA A 185 -2.08 -19.89 -12.85
N LEU A 186 -2.13 -21.19 -12.53
CA LEU A 186 -0.95 -22.06 -12.44
C LEU A 186 -0.24 -22.24 -13.79
N ARG A 187 -0.97 -22.12 -14.92
CA ARG A 187 -0.41 -22.29 -16.27
C ARG A 187 0.11 -21.00 -16.88
N THR A 188 -0.36 -19.85 -16.40
CA THR A 188 -0.08 -18.55 -17.02
C THR A 188 0.71 -17.61 -16.11
N GLY A 189 0.64 -17.78 -14.79
CA GLY A 189 1.20 -16.85 -13.82
C GLY A 189 0.45 -15.52 -13.73
N MET A 190 -0.71 -15.38 -14.37
CA MET A 190 -1.54 -14.17 -14.31
C MET A 190 -2.10 -13.92 -12.90
N ARG A 191 -2.42 -12.64 -12.60
CA ARG A 191 -3.12 -12.27 -11.36
C ARG A 191 -4.59 -12.70 -11.43
N LEU A 192 -5.25 -12.91 -10.29
CA LEU A 192 -6.65 -13.38 -10.26
C LEU A 192 -7.58 -12.56 -11.16
N ALA A 193 -7.57 -11.23 -11.05
CA ALA A 193 -8.43 -10.38 -11.89
C ALA A 193 -8.11 -10.54 -13.40
N GLU A 194 -6.83 -10.72 -13.75
CA GLU A 194 -6.40 -10.96 -15.12
C GLU A 194 -6.85 -12.34 -15.62
N VAL A 195 -6.80 -13.35 -14.76
CA VAL A 195 -7.27 -14.71 -15.07
C VAL A 195 -8.77 -14.71 -15.37
N LEU A 196 -9.55 -14.01 -14.55
CA LEU A 196 -11.01 -13.94 -14.72
C LEU A 196 -11.42 -13.17 -15.98
N ALA A 197 -10.67 -12.12 -16.33
CA ALA A 197 -10.90 -11.35 -17.55
C ALA A 197 -10.26 -12.01 -18.83
N ALA A 198 -9.41 -13.01 -18.66
CA ALA A 198 -8.65 -13.57 -19.77
C ALA A 198 -9.50 -14.15 -20.91
N PRO A 199 -10.64 -14.83 -20.68
CA PRO A 199 -11.47 -15.34 -21.78
C PRO A 199 -11.93 -14.27 -22.74
N ASP A 200 -12.30 -13.08 -22.25
CA ASP A 200 -12.80 -11.96 -23.07
C ASP A 200 -11.69 -11.27 -23.89
N HIS A 201 -10.45 -11.52 -23.52
CA HIS A 201 -9.25 -10.89 -24.11
C HIS A 201 -8.31 -11.89 -24.80
N TYR A 202 -8.78 -13.13 -24.98
CA TYR A 202 -8.00 -14.19 -25.58
C TYR A 202 -8.22 -14.30 -27.09
N SER A 203 -7.14 -14.36 -27.85
CA SER A 203 -7.15 -14.67 -29.29
C SER A 203 -6.67 -16.10 -29.54
N PRO A 204 -7.54 -17.06 -29.94
CA PRO A 204 -7.12 -18.43 -30.27
C PRO A 204 -6.14 -18.50 -31.44
N ALA A 205 -6.26 -17.61 -32.43
CA ALA A 205 -5.41 -17.60 -33.61
C ALA A 205 -3.94 -17.29 -33.27
N THR A 206 -3.72 -16.37 -32.35
CA THR A 206 -2.36 -15.96 -31.92
C THR A 206 -1.91 -16.63 -30.63
N ARG A 207 -2.82 -17.25 -29.90
CA ARG A 207 -2.65 -17.77 -28.54
C ARG A 207 -2.10 -16.71 -27.57
N LEU A 208 -2.63 -15.49 -27.67
CA LEU A 208 -2.27 -14.37 -26.80
C LEU A 208 -3.49 -13.90 -26.00
N VAL A 209 -3.28 -13.58 -24.73
CA VAL A 209 -4.21 -12.78 -23.94
C VAL A 209 -3.69 -11.34 -23.90
N THR A 210 -4.51 -10.37 -24.34
CA THR A 210 -4.15 -8.96 -24.37
C THR A 210 -4.74 -8.24 -23.18
N ILE A 211 -3.92 -7.86 -22.19
CA ILE A 211 -4.34 -7.17 -20.99
C ILE A 211 -4.04 -5.69 -21.10
N LYS A 212 -5.07 -4.84 -20.94
CA LYS A 212 -4.88 -3.40 -20.83
C LYS A 212 -4.16 -3.08 -19.52
N THR A 213 -3.08 -2.32 -19.59
CA THR A 213 -2.37 -1.79 -18.41
C THR A 213 -2.67 -0.31 -18.30
N LYS A 214 -2.63 0.24 -17.06
CA LYS A 214 -2.92 1.66 -16.83
C LYS A 214 -1.83 2.61 -17.34
N THR A 215 -0.61 2.13 -17.40
CA THR A 215 0.58 2.97 -17.59
C THR A 215 1.40 2.62 -18.82
N GLU A 216 1.06 1.55 -19.56
CA GLU A 216 1.86 1.05 -20.68
C GLU A 216 0.96 0.51 -21.79
N ALA A 217 1.55 0.32 -22.97
CA ALA A 217 0.90 -0.38 -24.07
C ALA A 217 0.36 -1.75 -23.59
N ALA A 218 -0.76 -2.19 -24.18
CA ALA A 218 -1.43 -3.44 -23.79
C ALA A 218 -0.44 -4.61 -23.74
N ALA A 219 -0.35 -5.26 -22.60
CA ALA A 219 0.54 -6.39 -22.43
C ALA A 219 -0.04 -7.64 -23.11
N ARG A 220 0.79 -8.33 -23.90
CA ARG A 220 0.43 -9.57 -24.58
C ARG A 220 1.06 -10.75 -23.85
N ILE A 221 0.24 -11.64 -23.29
CA ILE A 221 0.68 -12.82 -22.53
C ILE A 221 0.56 -14.05 -23.43
N PRO A 222 1.67 -14.76 -23.69
CA PRO A 222 1.64 -16.00 -24.47
C PRO A 222 0.97 -17.12 -23.67
N ILE A 223 0.08 -17.85 -24.36
CA ILE A 223 -0.73 -18.91 -23.76
C ILE A 223 -0.25 -20.28 -24.23
N GLY A 224 0.18 -21.09 -23.30
CA GLY A 224 0.57 -22.46 -23.56
C GLY A 224 -0.62 -23.39 -23.85
N ARG A 225 -0.35 -24.55 -24.45
CA ARG A 225 -1.35 -25.51 -24.95
C ARG A 225 -2.46 -25.86 -23.94
N ILE A 226 -2.12 -26.10 -22.66
CA ILE A 226 -3.12 -26.45 -21.64
C ILE A 226 -3.98 -25.24 -21.30
N ALA A 227 -3.39 -24.06 -21.20
CA ALA A 227 -4.13 -22.83 -20.90
C ALA A 227 -5.04 -22.42 -22.07
N ASP A 228 -4.65 -22.66 -23.32
CA ASP A 228 -5.51 -22.51 -24.49
C ASP A 228 -6.80 -23.34 -24.37
N GLN A 229 -6.68 -24.62 -24.01
CA GLN A 229 -7.85 -25.48 -23.80
C GLN A 229 -8.78 -24.97 -22.67
N LEU A 230 -8.21 -24.37 -21.63
CA LEU A 230 -8.99 -23.79 -20.53
C LEU A 230 -9.71 -22.52 -20.96
N LEU A 231 -9.08 -21.68 -21.77
CA LEU A 231 -9.63 -20.39 -22.26
C LEU A 231 -10.70 -20.56 -23.36
N ARG A 232 -10.81 -21.72 -23.99
CA ARG A 232 -11.90 -22.05 -24.93
C ARG A 232 -13.22 -22.38 -24.22
N ARG A 233 -13.25 -22.38 -22.89
CA ARG A 233 -14.46 -22.58 -22.09
C ARG A 233 -15.22 -21.25 -21.94
N PRO A 234 -16.49 -21.29 -21.47
CA PRO A 234 -17.25 -20.09 -21.18
C PRO A 234 -16.51 -19.13 -20.25
N ALA A 235 -16.76 -17.85 -20.39
CA ALA A 235 -16.23 -16.79 -19.52
C ALA A 235 -16.59 -17.05 -18.04
N PHE A 236 -15.80 -16.52 -17.14
CA PHE A 236 -16.06 -16.59 -15.71
C PHE A 236 -17.14 -15.57 -15.33
N VAL A 237 -18.13 -16.02 -14.56
CA VAL A 237 -19.18 -15.13 -13.99
C VAL A 237 -18.76 -14.61 -12.61
N VAL A 238 -17.89 -15.35 -11.92
CA VAL A 238 -17.42 -15.00 -10.58
C VAL A 238 -16.54 -13.75 -10.59
N GLN A 239 -16.81 -12.82 -9.67
CA GLN A 239 -16.00 -11.60 -9.49
C GLN A 239 -14.75 -11.87 -8.64
N ALA A 240 -13.69 -11.04 -8.79
CA ALA A 240 -12.39 -11.27 -8.14
C ALA A 240 -12.47 -11.35 -6.61
N ASN A 241 -13.27 -10.48 -5.98
CA ASN A 241 -13.47 -10.51 -4.54
C ASN A 241 -14.17 -11.79 -4.08
N GLU A 242 -15.24 -12.18 -4.78
CA GLU A 242 -15.98 -13.39 -4.52
C GLU A 242 -15.10 -14.66 -4.74
N ALA A 243 -14.33 -14.68 -5.83
CA ALA A 243 -13.40 -15.76 -6.14
C ALA A 243 -12.36 -15.96 -5.03
N SER A 244 -11.83 -14.88 -4.46
CA SER A 244 -10.88 -14.96 -3.35
C SER A 244 -11.49 -15.59 -2.10
N VAL A 245 -12.73 -15.24 -1.77
CA VAL A 245 -13.47 -15.79 -0.64
C VAL A 245 -13.79 -17.27 -0.86
N LEU A 246 -14.33 -17.60 -2.04
CA LEU A 246 -14.66 -18.99 -2.42
C LEU A 246 -13.40 -19.88 -2.43
N PHE A 247 -12.28 -19.38 -2.94
CA PHE A 247 -11.03 -20.12 -2.92
C PHE A 247 -10.51 -20.39 -1.50
N SER A 248 -10.59 -19.38 -0.64
CA SER A 248 -10.20 -19.52 0.77
C SER A 248 -11.08 -20.55 1.51
N ARG A 249 -12.38 -20.54 1.21
CA ARG A 249 -13.32 -21.55 1.72
C ARG A 249 -12.99 -22.95 1.20
N LEU A 250 -12.74 -23.10 -0.09
CA LEU A 250 -12.33 -24.35 -0.72
C LEU A 250 -11.05 -24.91 -0.08
N CYS A 251 -10.04 -24.09 0.14
CA CYS A 251 -8.81 -24.50 0.81
C CYS A 251 -9.09 -25.01 2.23
N ARG A 252 -9.94 -24.31 3.00
CA ARG A 252 -10.33 -24.71 4.35
C ARG A 252 -11.03 -26.06 4.36
N GLU A 253 -12.00 -26.26 3.48
CA GLU A 253 -12.72 -27.54 3.34
C GLU A 253 -11.80 -28.70 2.94
N LEU A 254 -10.75 -28.41 2.18
CA LEU A 254 -9.72 -29.36 1.80
C LEU A 254 -8.58 -29.46 2.83
N LEU A 255 -8.68 -28.84 4.00
CA LEU A 255 -7.65 -28.80 5.03
C LEU A 255 -6.28 -28.33 4.49
N ILE A 256 -6.29 -27.34 3.61
CA ILE A 256 -5.10 -26.70 3.05
C ILE A 256 -4.89 -25.38 3.79
N THR A 257 -3.78 -25.28 4.49
CA THR A 257 -3.40 -24.10 5.28
C THR A 257 -2.17 -23.41 4.72
N GLY A 258 -2.01 -22.12 5.04
CA GLY A 258 -0.80 -21.38 4.69
C GLY A 258 -0.67 -21.00 3.21
N LEU A 259 -1.64 -21.31 2.35
CA LEU A 259 -1.64 -21.04 0.92
C LEU A 259 -2.81 -20.15 0.50
N THR A 260 -2.59 -19.29 -0.46
CA THR A 260 -3.59 -18.38 -1.05
C THR A 260 -3.66 -18.58 -2.56
N PHE A 261 -4.69 -18.02 -3.20
CA PHE A 261 -4.77 -17.99 -4.66
C PHE A 261 -3.56 -17.28 -5.27
N HIS A 262 -3.07 -16.21 -4.66
CA HIS A 262 -1.93 -15.46 -5.18
C HIS A 262 -0.65 -16.30 -5.27
N ASP A 263 -0.48 -17.29 -4.42
CA ASP A 263 0.68 -18.19 -4.44
C ASP A 263 0.73 -19.07 -5.71
N THR A 264 -0.38 -19.14 -6.50
CA THR A 264 -0.37 -19.76 -7.84
C THR A 264 0.58 -19.07 -8.79
N ARG A 265 0.64 -17.73 -8.71
CA ARG A 265 1.55 -16.92 -9.53
C ARG A 265 3.01 -17.21 -9.16
N ALA A 266 3.33 -17.26 -7.86
CA ALA A 266 4.65 -17.67 -7.40
C ALA A 266 5.03 -19.06 -7.91
N THR A 267 4.10 -20.00 -7.82
CA THR A 267 4.28 -21.39 -8.32
C THR A 267 4.54 -21.42 -9.82
N ALA A 268 3.69 -20.74 -10.60
CA ALA A 268 3.82 -20.69 -12.06
C ALA A 268 5.15 -20.07 -12.50
N LEU A 269 5.54 -18.94 -11.89
CA LEU A 269 6.79 -18.27 -12.23
C LEU A 269 8.02 -19.08 -11.82
N THR A 270 7.98 -19.78 -10.68
CA THR A 270 9.05 -20.71 -10.27
C THR A 270 9.21 -21.88 -11.26
N HIS A 271 8.11 -22.38 -11.81
CA HIS A 271 8.18 -23.42 -12.84
C HIS A 271 8.65 -22.88 -14.19
N LEU A 272 8.22 -21.67 -14.58
CA LEU A 272 8.67 -21.01 -15.81
C LEU A 272 10.16 -20.64 -15.76
N ALA A 273 10.65 -20.19 -14.61
CA ALA A 273 12.06 -19.84 -14.41
C ALA A 273 13.03 -20.99 -14.66
N ARG A 274 12.54 -22.25 -14.66
CA ARG A 274 13.33 -23.43 -15.04
C ARG A 274 13.40 -23.68 -16.56
N LYS A 275 12.58 -22.96 -17.34
CA LYS A 275 12.37 -23.23 -18.76
C LYS A 275 12.78 -22.07 -19.65
N VAL A 276 12.81 -20.87 -19.11
CA VAL A 276 13.13 -19.64 -19.84
C VAL A 276 14.14 -18.81 -19.07
N ASP A 277 14.86 -17.98 -19.76
CA ASP A 277 15.79 -17.01 -19.16
C ASP A 277 15.03 -15.90 -18.36
N VAL A 278 15.77 -15.15 -17.57
CA VAL A 278 15.18 -14.13 -16.67
C VAL A 278 14.52 -12.99 -17.44
N MET A 279 15.02 -12.63 -18.62
CA MET A 279 14.46 -11.54 -19.44
C MET A 279 13.13 -11.96 -20.06
N THR A 280 13.05 -13.19 -20.55
CA THR A 280 11.80 -13.81 -21.04
C THR A 280 10.79 -13.96 -19.89
N LEU A 281 11.26 -14.40 -18.73
CA LEU A 281 10.41 -14.49 -17.53
C LEU A 281 9.85 -13.12 -17.12
N ALA A 282 10.67 -12.06 -17.19
CA ALA A 282 10.24 -10.69 -16.90
C ALA A 282 9.13 -10.21 -17.85
N LYS A 283 9.28 -10.48 -19.14
CA LYS A 283 8.26 -10.17 -20.16
C LYS A 283 6.94 -10.90 -19.90
N ILE A 284 6.99 -12.21 -19.60
CA ILE A 284 5.80 -13.03 -19.30
C ILE A 284 5.13 -12.56 -17.99
N SER A 285 5.92 -12.36 -16.96
CA SER A 285 5.44 -12.00 -15.63
C SER A 285 5.12 -10.51 -15.48
N ARG A 286 5.64 -9.67 -16.36
CA ARG A 286 5.51 -8.20 -16.33
C ARG A 286 6.04 -7.58 -15.03
N HIS A 287 7.13 -8.12 -14.52
CA HIS A 287 7.87 -7.48 -13.44
C HIS A 287 8.82 -6.43 -14.04
N LYS A 288 8.74 -5.20 -13.52
CA LYS A 288 9.68 -4.13 -13.87
C LYS A 288 11.03 -4.30 -13.18
N ASP A 289 11.02 -4.87 -11.99
CA ASP A 289 12.21 -5.12 -11.19
C ASP A 289 12.72 -6.55 -11.42
N LEU A 290 13.82 -6.64 -12.18
CA LEU A 290 14.51 -7.90 -12.45
C LEU A 290 15.16 -8.48 -11.19
N SER A 291 15.60 -7.65 -10.26
CA SER A 291 16.23 -8.09 -9.02
C SER A 291 15.25 -8.90 -8.16
N LEU A 292 13.98 -8.53 -8.20
CA LEU A 292 12.90 -9.29 -7.56
C LEU A 292 12.77 -10.69 -8.17
N LEU A 293 12.78 -10.79 -9.52
CA LEU A 293 12.67 -12.07 -10.21
C LEU A 293 13.86 -12.98 -9.91
N MET A 294 15.06 -12.45 -9.96
CA MET A 294 16.28 -13.20 -9.67
C MET A 294 16.28 -13.69 -8.22
N ARG A 295 15.91 -12.85 -7.29
CA ARG A 295 15.90 -13.18 -5.87
C ARG A 295 14.82 -14.19 -5.49
N VAL A 296 13.64 -14.12 -6.11
CA VAL A 296 12.46 -14.90 -5.70
C VAL A 296 12.27 -16.17 -6.53
N TYR A 297 12.41 -16.08 -7.86
CA TYR A 297 12.01 -17.15 -8.77
C TYR A 297 13.17 -17.80 -9.53
N TYR A 298 14.20 -17.02 -9.88
CA TYR A 298 15.32 -17.50 -10.68
C TYR A 298 16.51 -17.87 -9.79
N ARG A 299 16.48 -19.10 -9.28
CA ARG A 299 17.55 -19.64 -8.43
C ARG A 299 18.05 -20.98 -9.01
N PRO A 300 18.83 -20.95 -10.09
CA PRO A 300 19.46 -22.17 -10.60
C PRO A 300 20.42 -22.71 -9.55
N SER A 301 20.37 -24.00 -9.26
CA SER A 301 21.39 -24.61 -8.41
C SER A 301 22.73 -24.60 -9.13
N PRO A 302 23.87 -24.55 -8.41
CA PRO A 302 25.19 -24.66 -9.03
C PRO A 302 25.33 -25.88 -9.94
N SER A 303 24.71 -27.01 -9.57
CA SER A 303 24.67 -28.22 -10.39
C SER A 303 23.86 -28.05 -11.70
N ASN A 304 22.82 -27.22 -11.70
CA ASN A 304 22.07 -26.92 -12.93
C ASN A 304 22.87 -26.00 -13.84
N ILE A 305 23.58 -25.03 -13.27
CA ILE A 305 24.48 -24.15 -14.03
C ILE A 305 25.58 -24.97 -14.66
N ALA A 306 26.24 -25.85 -13.89
CA ALA A 306 27.31 -26.71 -14.40
C ALA A 306 26.89 -27.65 -15.54
N ARG A 307 25.60 -28.03 -15.60
CA ARG A 307 25.06 -28.84 -16.71
C ARG A 307 24.69 -28.03 -17.96
N SER A 308 24.63 -26.73 -17.84
CA SER A 308 24.25 -25.82 -18.93
C SER A 308 25.44 -25.16 -19.62
N ILE A 309 26.63 -25.27 -19.03
CA ILE A 309 27.95 -24.91 -19.61
C ILE A 309 28.74 -26.13 -20.03
#